data_4f9ef6fad6058e6461f361aa4d91a7a4
#
_entry.id   4f9ef6fad6058e6461f361aa4d91a7a4
#
_cell.length_a   1.000
_cell.length_b   1.000
_cell.length_c   1.000
_cell.angle_alpha   90.00
_cell.angle_beta   90.00
_cell.angle_gamma   90.00
#
_symmetry.space_group_name_H-M   'P 1'
#
loop_
_entity.id
_entity.type
_entity.pdbx_description
1 polymer ?
#
loop_
_entity_poly.entity_id
_entity_poly.type
_entity_poly.pdbx_seq_one_letter_code
_entity_poly.pdbx_strand_id
1 'polypeptide(L)'
;MEWAKLVSELIQNHEPQRILDLKARKWYFSILAASYGAKVDVLDDIDNAEYPDYLKDHPNITYYKWKVENFEFKEKYDFIIAKHVVMYYKKEFILDKLMTDIYNHLNRNGICFITYHLPDSYTMTHNEWLFQYNLDDFKGLNWKFVLKDFWNYTNPVYWEINQEQHVEYVILVRQ
;
A
#
# COMPACT_ATOMS: atom_id res chain seq x y z
N MET A 1 9.30 14.05 -1.92
CA MET A 1 8.12 13.24 -2.26
C MET A 1 7.22 13.24 -1.03
N GLU A 2 6.13 14.00 -1.09
CA GLU A 2 5.29 14.33 0.10
C GLU A 2 4.65 13.10 0.77
N TRP A 3 4.14 12.15 -0.02
CA TRP A 3 3.54 10.95 0.54
C TRP A 3 4.51 10.06 1.34
N ALA A 4 5.80 10.04 0.96
CA ALA A 4 6.80 9.27 1.71
C ALA A 4 7.04 9.87 3.09
N LYS A 5 7.05 11.21 3.17
CA LYS A 5 7.10 11.93 4.44
C LYS A 5 5.86 11.63 5.28
N LEU A 6 4.68 11.70 4.67
CA LEU A 6 3.42 11.41 5.36
C LEU A 6 3.39 9.99 5.94
N VAL A 7 3.73 8.95 5.16
CA VAL A 7 3.76 7.57 5.67
C VAL A 7 4.79 7.41 6.79
N SER A 8 5.96 8.06 6.66
CA SER A 8 6.96 8.08 7.74
C SER A 8 6.43 8.74 9.01
N GLU A 9 5.74 9.86 8.88
CA GLU A 9 5.09 10.56 10.00
C GLU A 9 3.97 9.71 10.62
N LEU A 10 3.17 9.01 9.81
CA LEU A 10 2.15 8.08 10.31
C LEU A 10 2.78 6.94 11.12
N ILE A 11 3.87 6.35 10.64
CA ILE A 11 4.59 5.30 11.39
C ILE A 11 5.14 5.86 12.71
N GLN A 12 5.75 7.03 12.68
CA GLN A 12 6.34 7.65 13.88
C GLN A 12 5.30 8.08 14.92
N ASN A 13 4.19 8.68 14.47
CA ASN A 13 3.19 9.26 15.35
C ASN A 13 2.19 8.25 15.93
N HIS A 14 1.91 7.17 15.18
CA HIS A 14 0.97 6.13 15.61
C HIS A 14 1.65 4.93 16.27
N GLU A 15 2.98 4.81 16.16
CA GLU A 15 3.78 3.73 16.73
C GLU A 15 3.13 2.34 16.53
N PRO A 16 2.74 1.97 15.31
CA PRO A 16 2.05 0.73 15.05
C PRO A 16 2.92 -0.45 15.47
N GLN A 17 2.33 -1.41 16.19
CA GLN A 17 3.04 -2.59 16.65
C GLN A 17 3.18 -3.66 15.57
N ARG A 18 2.21 -3.69 14.65
CA ARG A 18 2.23 -4.63 13.52
C ARG A 18 1.77 -3.98 12.23
N ILE A 19 2.59 -4.12 11.20
CA ILE A 19 2.38 -3.53 9.86
C ILE A 19 2.35 -4.63 8.81
N LEU A 20 1.49 -4.45 7.79
CA LEU A 20 1.54 -5.19 6.54
C LEU A 20 1.90 -4.23 5.40
N ASP A 21 2.97 -4.52 4.67
CA ASP A 21 3.42 -3.74 3.51
C ASP A 21 3.21 -4.58 2.24
N LEU A 22 2.16 -4.23 1.48
CA LEU A 22 1.76 -4.92 0.27
C LEU A 22 2.55 -4.38 -0.94
N LYS A 23 3.22 -5.27 -1.68
CA LYS A 23 4.09 -4.93 -2.83
C LYS A 23 5.15 -3.87 -2.46
N ALA A 24 5.85 -4.13 -1.38
CA ALA A 24 6.77 -3.20 -0.72
C ALA A 24 7.93 -2.73 -1.60
N ARG A 25 8.26 -3.43 -2.67
CA ARG A 25 9.32 -3.09 -3.65
C ARG A 25 10.68 -2.81 -2.98
N LYS A 26 10.99 -1.54 -2.69
CA LYS A 26 12.25 -1.12 -2.08
C LYS A 26 12.26 -1.19 -0.55
N TRP A 27 11.19 -1.65 0.09
CA TRP A 27 11.10 -1.92 1.53
C TRP A 27 11.38 -0.74 2.47
N TYR A 28 11.37 0.46 1.94
CA TYR A 28 11.71 1.66 2.73
C TYR A 28 10.85 1.79 3.99
N PHE A 29 9.53 1.64 3.86
CA PHE A 29 8.62 1.75 5.01
C PHE A 29 8.70 0.56 5.93
N SER A 30 8.92 -0.64 5.38
CA SER A 30 9.12 -1.85 6.17
C SER A 30 10.36 -1.75 7.05
N ILE A 31 11.47 -1.26 6.50
CA ILE A 31 12.70 -1.04 7.25
C ILE A 31 12.51 0.05 8.31
N LEU A 32 11.88 1.16 7.93
CA LEU A 32 11.61 2.25 8.85
C LEU A 32 10.76 1.77 10.03
N ALA A 33 9.65 1.10 9.76
CA ALA A 33 8.76 0.58 10.79
C ALA A 33 9.46 -0.42 11.72
N ALA A 34 10.24 -1.35 11.14
CA ALA A 34 11.01 -2.31 11.92
C ALA A 34 12.08 -1.64 12.79
N SER A 35 12.68 -0.52 12.35
CA SER A 35 13.63 0.25 13.14
C SER A 35 12.98 0.93 14.35
N TYR A 36 11.68 1.17 14.32
CA TYR A 36 10.87 1.63 15.46
C TYR A 36 10.30 0.48 16.31
N GLY A 37 10.70 -0.77 16.01
CA GLY A 37 10.31 -1.94 16.79
C GLY A 37 9.02 -2.62 16.33
N ALA A 38 8.35 -2.14 15.29
CA ALA A 38 7.18 -2.80 14.74
C ALA A 38 7.53 -4.17 14.14
N LYS A 39 6.62 -5.13 14.28
CA LYS A 39 6.64 -6.36 13.47
C LYS A 39 6.07 -6.05 12.10
N VAL A 40 6.78 -6.41 11.05
CA VAL A 40 6.41 -6.08 9.68
C VAL A 40 6.28 -7.35 8.85
N ASP A 41 5.10 -7.59 8.33
CA ASP A 41 4.86 -8.58 7.30
C ASP A 41 4.98 -7.88 5.94
N VAL A 42 5.85 -8.38 5.10
CA VAL A 42 6.13 -7.83 3.77
C VAL A 42 5.68 -8.80 2.72
N LEU A 43 4.83 -8.35 1.83
CA LEU A 43 4.36 -9.12 0.69
C LEU A 43 4.88 -8.53 -0.61
N ASP A 44 5.57 -9.33 -1.41
CA ASP A 44 5.95 -8.97 -2.76
C ASP A 44 6.06 -10.22 -3.65
N ASP A 45 5.71 -10.08 -4.93
CA ASP A 45 5.79 -11.17 -5.93
C ASP A 45 7.08 -11.13 -6.78
N ILE A 46 7.97 -10.18 -6.50
CA ILE A 46 9.24 -10.03 -7.21
C ILE A 46 10.25 -11.08 -6.76
N ASP A 47 11.05 -11.56 -7.69
CA ASP A 47 12.16 -12.46 -7.38
C ASP A 47 13.20 -11.80 -6.47
N ASN A 48 13.74 -12.58 -5.55
CA ASN A 48 14.65 -12.17 -4.47
C ASN A 48 15.91 -11.39 -4.91
N ALA A 49 16.12 -11.14 -6.20
CA ALA A 49 17.27 -10.39 -6.68
C ALA A 49 17.35 -8.95 -6.14
N GLU A 50 16.20 -8.40 -5.70
CA GLU A 50 16.14 -7.07 -5.09
C GLU A 50 15.95 -7.08 -3.56
N TYR A 51 15.81 -8.26 -2.97
CA TYR A 51 15.69 -8.40 -1.52
C TYR A 51 17.08 -8.31 -0.88
N PRO A 52 17.40 -7.25 -0.16
CA PRO A 52 18.72 -7.12 0.45
C PRO A 52 18.97 -8.25 1.44
N ASP A 53 20.08 -8.96 1.31
CA ASP A 53 20.44 -10.10 2.16
C ASP A 53 20.38 -9.77 3.65
N TYR A 54 20.71 -8.53 4.03
CA TYR A 54 20.67 -8.09 5.42
C TYR A 54 19.25 -7.98 6.01
N LEU A 55 18.22 -8.04 5.18
CA LEU A 55 16.82 -8.03 5.65
C LEU A 55 16.24 -9.43 5.82
N LYS A 56 16.84 -10.45 5.22
CA LYS A 56 16.36 -11.84 5.30
C LYS A 56 16.30 -12.35 6.73
N ASP A 57 17.23 -11.91 7.55
CA ASP A 57 17.37 -12.33 8.95
C ASP A 57 16.94 -11.23 9.95
N HIS A 58 16.24 -10.19 9.48
CA HIS A 58 15.82 -9.12 10.38
C HIS A 58 14.72 -9.63 11.33
N PRO A 59 14.90 -9.56 12.67
CA PRO A 59 14.02 -10.23 13.64
C PRO A 59 12.57 -9.73 13.61
N ASN A 60 12.34 -8.53 13.10
CA ASN A 60 11.02 -7.90 13.04
C ASN A 60 10.38 -7.91 11.65
N ILE A 61 11.03 -8.50 10.64
CA ILE A 61 10.51 -8.53 9.28
C ILE A 61 10.27 -9.98 8.85
N THR A 62 9.04 -10.27 8.40
CA THR A 62 8.67 -11.54 7.79
C THR A 62 8.34 -11.29 6.32
N TYR A 63 9.01 -11.97 5.42
CA TYR A 63 8.79 -11.83 3.99
C TYR A 63 7.94 -12.97 3.43
N TYR A 64 6.93 -12.59 2.63
CA TYR A 64 6.07 -13.51 1.88
C TYR A 64 6.23 -13.23 0.39
N LYS A 65 6.78 -14.19 -0.34
CA LYS A 65 6.89 -14.13 -1.80
C LYS A 65 5.60 -14.65 -2.44
N TRP A 66 4.55 -13.85 -2.39
CA TRP A 66 3.25 -14.21 -2.91
C TRP A 66 2.63 -13.04 -3.67
N LYS A 67 1.72 -13.37 -4.60
CA LYS A 67 0.85 -12.36 -5.20
C LYS A 67 -0.23 -11.95 -4.21
N VAL A 68 -0.65 -10.69 -4.29
CA VAL A 68 -1.68 -10.14 -3.39
C VAL A 68 -2.98 -10.94 -3.44
N GLU A 69 -3.35 -11.47 -4.63
CA GLU A 69 -4.57 -12.26 -4.81
C GLU A 69 -4.56 -13.58 -4.04
N ASN A 70 -3.38 -14.12 -3.78
CA ASN A 70 -3.18 -15.42 -3.14
C ASN A 70 -2.77 -15.29 -1.67
N PHE A 71 -2.63 -14.05 -1.17
CA PHE A 71 -2.21 -13.84 0.20
C PHE A 71 -3.38 -14.09 1.16
N GLU A 72 -3.13 -14.95 2.11
CA GLU A 72 -4.05 -15.22 3.22
C GLU A 72 -3.62 -14.39 4.43
N PHE A 73 -4.43 -13.42 4.78
CA PHE A 73 -4.23 -12.63 5.99
C PHE A 73 -4.39 -13.54 7.22
N LYS A 74 -3.37 -13.62 8.06
CA LYS A 74 -3.38 -14.48 9.26
C LYS A 74 -3.42 -13.68 10.55
N GLU A 75 -3.00 -12.45 10.49
CA GLU A 75 -2.77 -11.60 11.65
C GLU A 75 -3.67 -10.35 11.63
N LYS A 76 -3.68 -9.65 12.73
CA LYS A 76 -4.26 -8.31 12.82
C LYS A 76 -3.16 -7.26 12.73
N TYR A 77 -3.45 -6.16 12.06
CA TYR A 77 -2.49 -5.09 11.79
C TYR A 77 -3.01 -3.75 12.31
N ASP A 78 -2.10 -2.92 12.77
CA ASP A 78 -2.39 -1.53 13.14
C ASP A 78 -2.28 -0.62 11.94
N PHE A 79 -1.43 -1.00 10.97
CA PHE A 79 -1.23 -0.25 9.75
C PHE A 79 -1.02 -1.20 8.56
N ILE A 80 -1.75 -0.95 7.49
CA ILE A 80 -1.58 -1.65 6.20
C ILE A 80 -1.21 -0.62 5.14
N ILE A 81 -0.11 -0.85 4.44
CA ILE A 81 0.40 -0.02 3.36
C ILE A 81 0.14 -0.72 2.03
N ALA A 82 -0.65 -0.10 1.17
CA ALA A 82 -0.99 -0.59 -0.17
C ALA A 82 -0.56 0.43 -1.25
N LYS A 83 0.73 0.77 -1.21
CA LYS A 83 1.31 1.72 -2.14
C LYS A 83 1.50 1.09 -3.52
N HIS A 84 0.91 1.71 -4.55
CA HIS A 84 0.98 1.23 -5.94
C HIS A 84 0.53 -0.23 -6.11
N VAL A 85 -0.43 -0.67 -5.30
CA VAL A 85 -0.99 -2.03 -5.36
C VAL A 85 -2.21 -2.06 -6.27
N VAL A 86 -3.17 -1.19 -5.97
CA VAL A 86 -4.53 -1.28 -6.54
C VAL A 86 -4.56 -1.16 -8.05
N MET A 87 -3.65 -0.39 -8.63
CA MET A 87 -3.57 -0.17 -10.06
C MET A 87 -3.30 -1.45 -10.91
N TYR A 88 -2.80 -2.50 -10.30
CA TYR A 88 -2.53 -3.78 -10.97
C TYR A 88 -3.74 -4.72 -11.00
N TYR A 89 -4.84 -4.35 -10.37
CA TYR A 89 -6.00 -5.22 -10.20
C TYR A 89 -7.30 -4.54 -10.60
N LYS A 90 -8.26 -5.35 -11.02
CA LYS A 90 -9.63 -4.89 -11.33
C LYS A 90 -10.32 -4.36 -10.08
N LYS A 91 -11.22 -3.38 -10.28
CA LYS A 91 -11.97 -2.74 -9.19
C LYS A 91 -12.73 -3.74 -8.32
N GLU A 92 -13.35 -4.74 -8.92
CA GLU A 92 -14.11 -5.77 -8.20
C GLU A 92 -13.22 -6.52 -7.20
N PHE A 93 -12.00 -6.90 -7.64
CA PHE A 93 -11.06 -7.56 -6.72
C PHE A 93 -10.65 -6.62 -5.58
N ILE A 94 -10.33 -5.36 -5.88
CA ILE A 94 -9.86 -4.41 -4.87
C ILE A 94 -10.99 -4.04 -3.91
N LEU A 95 -12.14 -3.58 -4.41
CA LEU A 95 -13.19 -2.99 -3.58
C LEU A 95 -13.98 -4.06 -2.81
N ASP A 96 -14.24 -5.21 -3.43
CA ASP A 96 -15.04 -6.26 -2.82
C ASP A 96 -14.20 -7.22 -1.97
N LYS A 97 -13.07 -7.72 -2.51
CA LYS A 97 -12.26 -8.72 -1.82
C LYS A 97 -11.16 -8.09 -0.95
N LEU A 98 -10.19 -7.40 -1.57
CA LEU A 98 -9.01 -6.92 -0.85
C LEU A 98 -9.38 -5.95 0.27
N MET A 99 -10.28 -5.00 0.02
CA MET A 99 -10.73 -4.04 1.05
C MET A 99 -11.53 -4.72 2.17
N THR A 100 -12.24 -5.81 1.86
CA THR A 100 -12.89 -6.64 2.89
C THR A 100 -11.87 -7.36 3.75
N ASP A 101 -10.84 -7.97 3.13
CA ASP A 101 -9.76 -8.64 3.84
C ASP A 101 -8.98 -7.64 4.72
N ILE A 102 -8.64 -6.47 4.19
CA ILE A 102 -8.01 -5.38 4.94
C ILE A 102 -8.87 -4.98 6.15
N TYR A 103 -10.17 -4.72 5.94
CA TYR A 103 -11.07 -4.36 7.03
C TYR A 103 -11.10 -5.43 8.14
N ASN A 104 -11.21 -6.68 7.74
CA ASN A 104 -11.27 -7.79 8.70
C ASN A 104 -9.97 -7.95 9.49
N HIS A 105 -8.83 -7.54 8.94
CA HIS A 105 -7.51 -7.74 9.54
C HIS A 105 -6.87 -6.45 10.07
N LEU A 106 -7.47 -5.29 9.92
CA LEU A 106 -7.08 -4.11 10.69
C LEU A 106 -7.60 -4.21 12.12
N ASN A 107 -6.83 -3.73 13.08
CA ASN A 107 -7.31 -3.46 14.42
C ASN A 107 -8.31 -2.29 14.42
N ARG A 108 -9.11 -2.15 15.47
CA ARG A 108 -9.96 -0.97 15.64
C ARG A 108 -9.09 0.29 15.65
N ASN A 109 -9.48 1.32 14.91
CA ASN A 109 -8.71 2.52 14.63
C ASN A 109 -7.41 2.27 13.82
N GLY A 110 -7.20 1.06 13.33
CA GLY A 110 -6.09 0.75 12.43
C GLY A 110 -6.23 1.49 11.11
N ILE A 111 -5.10 1.75 10.48
CA ILE A 111 -4.96 2.62 9.31
C ILE A 111 -4.64 1.79 8.08
N CYS A 112 -5.30 2.11 6.96
CA CYS A 112 -4.88 1.66 5.63
C CYS A 112 -4.50 2.87 4.78
N PHE A 113 -3.27 2.86 4.27
CA PHE A 113 -2.77 3.85 3.31
C PHE A 113 -2.76 3.25 1.91
N ILE A 114 -3.45 3.88 0.97
CA ILE A 114 -3.57 3.39 -0.42
C ILE A 114 -3.16 4.50 -1.37
N THR A 115 -2.39 4.17 -2.41
CA THR A 115 -2.20 5.05 -3.56
C THR A 115 -2.81 4.44 -4.80
N TYR A 116 -3.37 5.27 -5.67
CA TYR A 116 -4.03 4.86 -6.92
C TYR A 116 -3.82 5.88 -8.04
N HIS A 117 -3.97 5.43 -9.27
CA HIS A 117 -3.85 6.28 -10.45
C HIS A 117 -5.21 6.83 -10.86
N LEU A 118 -5.22 8.12 -11.19
CA LEU A 118 -6.42 8.81 -11.69
C LEU A 118 -6.72 8.44 -13.15
N PRO A 119 -7.99 8.64 -13.60
CA PRO A 119 -8.41 8.34 -14.96
C PRO A 119 -7.69 9.12 -16.07
N ASP A 120 -7.13 10.28 -15.77
CA ASP A 120 -6.34 11.10 -16.69
C ASP A 120 -4.85 10.75 -16.70
N SER A 121 -4.46 9.79 -15.87
CA SER A 121 -3.09 9.30 -15.75
C SER A 121 -2.70 8.44 -16.94
N TYR A 122 -1.41 8.47 -17.30
CA TYR A 122 -0.86 7.47 -18.22
C TYR A 122 -0.97 6.08 -17.61
N THR A 123 -1.62 5.16 -18.33
CA THR A 123 -2.05 3.89 -17.78
C THR A 123 -1.29 2.68 -18.29
N MET A 124 -0.23 2.89 -19.09
CA MET A 124 0.55 1.82 -19.67
C MET A 124 2.00 1.86 -19.16
N THR A 125 2.45 0.78 -18.52
CA THR A 125 3.87 0.57 -18.21
C THR A 125 4.35 -0.71 -18.89
N HIS A 126 5.42 -0.64 -19.68
CA HIS A 126 6.11 -1.81 -20.27
C HIS A 126 5.21 -2.89 -20.88
N ASN A 127 4.08 -2.53 -21.49
CA ASN A 127 3.06 -3.40 -22.08
C ASN A 127 1.95 -3.87 -21.13
N GLU A 128 1.83 -3.36 -19.92
CA GLU A 128 0.71 -3.66 -19.02
C GLU A 128 -0.20 -2.46 -18.85
N TRP A 129 -1.51 -2.67 -19.00
CA TRP A 129 -2.52 -1.67 -18.68
C TRP A 129 -2.74 -1.60 -17.18
N LEU A 130 -2.67 -0.40 -16.62
CA LEU A 130 -3.00 -0.14 -15.23
C LEU A 130 -4.48 0.21 -15.08
N PHE A 131 -5.10 -0.28 -14.02
CA PHE A 131 -6.46 0.07 -13.66
C PHE A 131 -6.49 1.43 -12.98
N GLN A 132 -7.46 2.25 -13.35
CA GLN A 132 -7.65 3.59 -12.83
C GLN A 132 -8.73 3.61 -11.77
N TYR A 133 -8.52 4.45 -10.78
CA TYR A 133 -9.43 4.64 -9.66
C TYR A 133 -9.70 6.13 -9.47
N ASN A 134 -10.74 6.43 -8.72
CA ASN A 134 -11.01 7.78 -8.26
C ASN A 134 -11.39 7.76 -6.77
N LEU A 135 -11.45 8.92 -6.16
CA LEU A 135 -11.77 9.06 -4.75
C LEU A 135 -13.14 8.45 -4.38
N ASP A 136 -14.11 8.54 -5.29
CA ASP A 136 -15.47 8.04 -5.02
C ASP A 136 -15.53 6.52 -4.94
N ASP A 137 -14.63 5.81 -5.61
CA ASP A 137 -14.48 4.36 -5.45
C ASP A 137 -14.20 4.00 -3.98
N PHE A 138 -13.39 4.81 -3.28
CA PHE A 138 -13.03 4.58 -1.87
C PHE A 138 -14.04 5.19 -0.90
N LYS A 139 -14.74 6.28 -1.27
CA LYS A 139 -15.87 6.81 -0.49
C LYS A 139 -17.01 5.82 -0.38
N GLY A 140 -17.19 4.96 -1.38
CA GLY A 140 -18.16 3.86 -1.32
C GLY A 140 -17.93 2.88 -0.16
N LEU A 141 -16.74 2.89 0.44
CA LEU A 141 -16.36 2.07 1.61
C LEU A 141 -16.71 2.72 2.96
N ASN A 142 -17.47 3.82 2.98
CA ASN A 142 -17.80 4.62 4.16
C ASN A 142 -18.47 3.84 5.30
N TRP A 143 -19.09 2.70 5.00
CA TRP A 143 -19.69 1.81 5.98
C TRP A 143 -18.66 0.93 6.74
N LYS A 144 -17.45 0.82 6.21
CA LYS A 144 -16.33 0.07 6.81
C LYS A 144 -15.23 0.98 7.35
N PHE A 145 -15.01 2.10 6.67
CA PHE A 145 -13.87 2.97 6.94
C PHE A 145 -14.31 4.43 7.04
N VAL A 146 -13.56 5.20 7.82
CA VAL A 146 -13.57 6.66 7.74
C VAL A 146 -12.45 7.08 6.79
N LEU A 147 -12.81 7.84 5.76
CA LEU A 147 -11.83 8.53 4.93
C LEU A 147 -11.20 9.65 5.76
N LYS A 148 -9.94 9.49 6.15
CA LYS A 148 -9.24 10.43 7.04
C LYS A 148 -8.63 11.58 6.26
N ASP A 149 -8.00 11.27 5.13
CA ASP A 149 -7.28 12.24 4.32
C ASP A 149 -7.13 11.73 2.88
N PHE A 150 -6.96 12.65 1.94
CA PHE A 150 -6.62 12.36 0.55
C PHE A 150 -5.79 13.49 -0.02
N TRP A 151 -4.89 13.17 -0.94
CA TRP A 151 -4.07 14.14 -1.62
C TRP A 151 -3.77 13.68 -3.04
N ASN A 152 -3.71 14.66 -3.94
CA ASN A 152 -3.35 14.48 -5.33
C ASN A 152 -1.91 14.95 -5.55
N TYR A 153 -1.10 14.14 -6.21
CA TYR A 153 0.25 14.53 -6.61
C TYR A 153 0.58 14.01 -8.00
N THR A 154 1.40 14.79 -8.71
CA THR A 154 1.94 14.39 -9.99
C THR A 154 3.23 13.61 -9.77
N ASN A 155 3.30 12.40 -10.26
CA ASN A 155 4.51 11.61 -10.26
C ASN A 155 5.13 11.70 -11.67
N PRO A 156 6.31 12.30 -11.84
CA PRO A 156 7.00 12.26 -13.11
C PRO A 156 7.42 10.81 -13.38
N VAL A 157 6.67 10.17 -14.25
CA VAL A 157 6.96 8.79 -14.63
C VAL A 157 7.73 8.79 -15.92
N TYR A 158 8.91 8.25 -15.81
CA TYR A 158 9.76 7.93 -16.94
C TYR A 158 9.99 9.12 -17.88
N TRP A 159 11.08 9.80 -17.62
CA TRP A 159 11.70 10.83 -18.47
C TRP A 159 11.80 10.45 -19.96
N GLU A 160 11.67 9.16 -20.30
CA GLU A 160 11.65 8.67 -21.68
C GLU A 160 10.34 8.95 -22.43
N ILE A 161 9.21 9.17 -21.75
CA ILE A 161 7.90 9.28 -22.41
C ILE A 161 7.28 10.67 -22.24
N ASN A 162 7.87 11.53 -21.43
CA ASN A 162 7.38 12.90 -21.15
C ASN A 162 5.90 12.95 -20.74
N GLN A 163 5.43 11.94 -19.99
CA GLN A 163 4.06 11.82 -19.51
C GLN A 163 4.02 11.78 -17.98
N GLU A 164 3.08 12.50 -17.43
CA GLU A 164 2.86 12.61 -15.99
C GLU A 164 1.84 11.57 -15.53
N GLN A 165 2.15 10.87 -14.43
CA GLN A 165 1.14 10.07 -13.73
C GLN A 165 0.51 10.92 -12.63
N HIS A 166 -0.79 11.04 -12.70
CA HIS A 166 -1.56 11.65 -11.63
C HIS A 166 -1.95 10.56 -10.63
N VAL A 167 -1.43 10.67 -9.43
CA VAL A 167 -1.60 9.68 -8.37
C VAL A 167 -2.24 10.37 -7.18
N GLU A 168 -3.25 9.75 -6.64
CA GLU A 168 -3.81 10.13 -5.34
C GLU A 168 -3.50 9.09 -4.28
N TYR A 169 -3.55 9.52 -3.03
CA TYR A 169 -3.63 8.59 -1.90
C TYR A 169 -4.89 8.84 -1.08
N VAL A 170 -5.32 7.79 -0.40
CA VAL A 170 -6.33 7.85 0.65
C VAL A 170 -5.83 7.22 1.92
N ILE A 171 -6.24 7.77 3.05
CA ILE A 171 -6.07 7.17 4.37
C ILE A 171 -7.44 6.74 4.87
N LEU A 172 -7.62 5.46 5.05
CA LEU A 172 -8.82 4.83 5.56
C LEU A 172 -8.57 4.35 6.97
N VAL A 173 -9.45 4.69 7.90
CA VAL A 173 -9.39 4.26 9.29
C VAL A 173 -10.55 3.32 9.58
N ARG A 174 -10.25 2.14 10.15
CA ARG A 174 -11.27 1.18 10.57
C ARG A 174 -12.06 1.74 11.77
N GLN A 175 -13.38 1.78 11.66
CA GLN A 175 -14.30 2.08 12.78
C GLN A 175 -14.41 0.94 13.79
#